data_133e7bbd2202b0e22771ea7469b554a7
#
_entry.id   133e7bbd2202b0e22771ea7469b554a7
#
_cell.length_a   1.000
_cell.length_b   1.000
_cell.length_c   1.000
_cell.angle_alpha   90.00
_cell.angle_beta   90.00
_cell.angle_gamma   90.00
#
_symmetry.space_group_name_H-M   'P 1'
#
loop_
_entity.id
_entity.type
_entity.pdbx_description
1 polymer ?
#
loop_
_entity_poly.entity_id
_entity_poly.type
_entity_poly.pdbx_seq_one_letter_code
_entity_poly.pdbx_strand_id
1 'polypeptide(L)'
;MRVPISWLRSYTPLAPDVTATGIAAALVRAGLEVERVEAIGEGVSGVVVGEVVSYDEEPQSNGRTIRWCQVRVAEGAEPRGIVCGAANFSVGDRVPVALPGSVLPGGFVISARKTYGHVSDGMMCAVDELG
;
A
#
# COMPACT_ATOMS: atom_id res chain seq x y z
N MET A 1 -16.29 11.29 -15.59
CA MET A 1 -15.64 10.04 -16.04
C MET A 1 -14.19 10.07 -15.62
N ARG A 2 -13.64 8.99 -15.06
CA ARG A 2 -12.22 8.87 -14.72
C ARG A 2 -11.50 8.07 -15.79
N VAL A 3 -10.36 8.55 -16.27
CA VAL A 3 -9.57 7.90 -17.31
C VAL A 3 -8.13 7.76 -16.84
N PRO A 4 -7.68 6.54 -16.51
CA PRO A 4 -6.27 6.27 -16.21
C PRO A 4 -5.39 6.53 -17.44
N ILE A 5 -4.21 7.11 -17.23
CA ILE A 5 -3.24 7.36 -18.32
C ILE A 5 -2.78 6.04 -18.96
N SER A 6 -2.69 4.96 -18.19
CA SER A 6 -2.39 3.63 -18.71
C SER A 6 -3.40 3.17 -19.77
N TRP A 7 -4.68 3.47 -19.59
CA TRP A 7 -5.71 3.18 -20.58
C TRP A 7 -5.56 4.06 -21.82
N LEU A 8 -5.31 5.35 -21.65
CA LEU A 8 -5.07 6.24 -22.81
C LEU A 8 -3.92 5.72 -23.68
N ARG A 9 -2.82 5.25 -23.08
CA ARG A 9 -1.69 4.67 -23.80
C ARG A 9 -2.05 3.41 -24.59
N SER A 10 -3.08 2.65 -24.18
CA SER A 10 -3.55 1.48 -24.91
C SER A 10 -4.34 1.84 -26.17
N TYR A 11 -4.89 3.05 -26.26
CA TYR A 11 -5.76 3.47 -27.36
C TYR A 11 -5.13 4.53 -28.27
N THR A 12 -4.12 5.25 -27.79
CA THR A 12 -3.47 6.30 -28.55
C THR A 12 -1.98 6.39 -28.23
N PRO A 13 -1.12 6.65 -29.23
CA PRO A 13 0.30 6.89 -28.99
C PRO A 13 0.47 8.15 -28.15
N LEU A 14 1.06 8.00 -26.98
CA LEU A 14 1.46 9.12 -26.12
C LEU A 14 2.98 9.13 -25.99
N ALA A 15 3.57 10.32 -26.01
CA ALA A 15 5.00 10.48 -25.77
C ALA A 15 5.39 9.85 -24.42
N PRO A 16 6.56 9.20 -24.30
CA PRO A 16 6.95 8.50 -23.06
C PRO A 16 7.00 9.42 -21.83
N ASP A 17 7.36 10.67 -22.05
CA ASP A 17 7.56 11.74 -21.06
C ASP A 17 6.32 12.61 -20.81
N VAL A 18 5.21 12.34 -21.51
CA VAL A 18 4.00 13.16 -21.32
C VAL A 18 3.43 12.97 -19.90
N THR A 19 3.16 14.09 -19.25
CA THR A 19 2.58 14.12 -17.90
C THR A 19 1.05 14.18 -17.95
N ALA A 20 0.40 13.75 -16.85
CA ALA A 20 -1.05 13.88 -16.69
C ALA A 20 -1.54 15.32 -16.88
N THR A 21 -0.81 16.29 -16.34
CA THR A 21 -1.10 17.73 -16.47
C THR A 21 -0.95 18.18 -17.92
N GLY A 22 0.06 17.67 -18.65
CA GLY A 22 0.25 17.97 -20.07
C GLY A 22 -0.90 17.45 -20.93
N ILE A 23 -1.39 16.23 -20.65
CA ILE A 23 -2.57 15.66 -21.33
C ILE A 23 -3.81 16.50 -21.02
N ALA A 24 -4.05 16.84 -19.76
CA ALA A 24 -5.18 17.68 -19.35
C ALA A 24 -5.16 19.03 -20.09
N ALA A 25 -4.01 19.70 -20.15
CA ALA A 25 -3.86 20.97 -20.90
C ALA A 25 -4.12 20.81 -22.40
N ALA A 26 -3.73 19.70 -23.01
CA ALA A 26 -4.01 19.41 -24.42
C ALA A 26 -5.52 19.19 -24.66
N LEU A 27 -6.19 18.47 -23.79
CA LEU A 27 -7.65 18.23 -23.84
C LEU A 27 -8.43 19.55 -23.71
N VAL A 28 -8.05 20.39 -22.75
CA VAL A 28 -8.68 21.73 -22.58
C VAL A 28 -8.50 22.60 -23.83
N ARG A 29 -7.31 22.61 -24.44
CA ARG A 29 -7.08 23.32 -25.70
C ARG A 29 -7.93 22.79 -26.88
N ALA A 30 -8.27 21.48 -26.82
CA ALA A 30 -9.15 20.86 -27.81
C ALA A 30 -10.65 21.09 -27.52
N GLY A 31 -10.98 21.85 -26.47
CA GLY A 31 -12.37 22.15 -26.09
C GLY A 31 -13.01 21.12 -25.18
N LEU A 32 -12.24 20.20 -24.61
CA LEU A 32 -12.75 19.20 -23.65
C LEU A 32 -12.49 19.69 -22.22
N GLU A 33 -13.49 19.56 -21.37
CA GLU A 33 -13.37 19.93 -19.97
C GLU A 33 -12.62 18.85 -19.18
N VAL A 34 -11.66 19.28 -18.35
CA VAL A 34 -10.97 18.43 -17.37
C VAL A 34 -11.20 19.04 -16.00
N GLU A 35 -12.04 18.39 -15.19
CA GLU A 35 -12.38 18.87 -13.86
C GLU A 35 -11.18 18.81 -12.90
N ARG A 36 -10.40 17.72 -12.95
CA ARG A 36 -9.21 17.56 -12.10
C ARG A 36 -8.27 16.48 -12.62
N VAL A 37 -7.03 16.53 -12.14
CA VAL A 37 -6.02 15.49 -12.30
C VAL A 37 -5.73 14.92 -10.92
N GLU A 38 -5.82 13.61 -10.78
CA GLU A 38 -5.56 12.89 -9.53
C GLU A 38 -4.31 12.02 -9.68
N ALA A 39 -3.39 12.10 -8.73
CA ALA A 39 -2.27 11.17 -8.61
C ALA A 39 -2.63 10.06 -7.62
N ILE A 40 -2.58 8.80 -8.08
CA ILE A 40 -2.83 7.64 -7.22
C ILE A 40 -1.56 7.31 -6.46
N GLY A 41 -1.69 7.04 -5.14
CA GLY A 41 -0.57 6.73 -4.25
C GLY A 41 0.25 7.95 -3.82
N GLU A 42 -0.25 9.16 -4.03
CA GLU A 42 0.37 10.37 -3.50
C GLU A 42 0.35 10.36 -1.97
N GLY A 43 1.49 10.69 -1.34
CA GLY A 43 1.63 10.70 0.11
C GLY A 43 1.94 9.33 0.73
N VAL A 44 2.20 8.29 -0.07
CA VAL A 44 2.65 6.97 0.39
C VAL A 44 4.13 6.80 0.10
N SER A 45 4.90 6.42 1.11
CA SER A 45 6.32 6.07 0.95
C SER A 45 6.71 4.93 1.87
N GLY A 46 7.74 4.13 1.47
CA GLY A 46 8.29 3.04 2.28
C GLY A 46 7.40 1.80 2.37
N VAL A 47 6.32 1.71 1.57
CA VAL A 47 5.49 0.51 1.46
C VAL A 47 6.11 -0.43 0.43
N VAL A 48 6.26 -1.69 0.82
CA VAL A 48 6.82 -2.76 -0.02
C VAL A 48 5.88 -3.95 -0.07
N VAL A 49 6.10 -4.87 -1.01
CA VAL A 49 5.40 -6.15 -1.03
C VAL A 49 6.13 -7.13 -0.13
N GLY A 50 5.41 -7.73 0.83
CA GLY A 50 5.92 -8.81 1.68
C GLY A 50 5.17 -10.11 1.44
N GLU A 51 5.85 -11.25 1.67
CA GLU A 51 5.25 -12.58 1.65
C GLU A 51 4.99 -13.04 3.09
N VAL A 52 3.78 -13.49 3.37
CA VAL A 52 3.43 -14.10 4.66
C VAL A 52 4.04 -15.49 4.74
N VAL A 53 5.09 -15.65 5.54
CA VAL A 53 5.79 -16.92 5.69
C VAL A 53 5.08 -17.85 6.67
N SER A 54 4.62 -17.30 7.80
CA SER A 54 3.86 -18.01 8.82
C SER A 54 3.10 -17.02 9.70
N TYR A 55 2.15 -17.50 10.46
CA TYR A 55 1.52 -16.75 11.56
C TYR A 55 0.98 -17.68 12.63
N ASP A 56 0.88 -17.15 13.84
CA ASP A 56 0.20 -17.77 14.98
C ASP A 56 -1.02 -16.92 15.37
N GLU A 57 -2.15 -17.57 15.63
CA GLU A 57 -3.36 -16.90 16.09
C GLU A 57 -3.35 -16.83 17.63
N GLU A 58 -3.47 -15.62 18.17
CA GLU A 58 -3.43 -15.36 19.61
C GLU A 58 -4.72 -14.69 20.06
N PRO A 59 -5.61 -15.43 20.76
CA PRO A 59 -6.78 -14.86 21.42
C PRO A 59 -6.35 -13.86 22.52
N GLN A 60 -6.97 -12.71 22.54
CA GLN A 60 -6.71 -11.65 23.52
C GLN A 60 -7.81 -11.58 24.57
N SER A 61 -7.49 -11.04 25.74
CA SER A 61 -8.42 -10.86 26.86
C SER A 61 -9.63 -9.97 26.55
N ASN A 62 -9.52 -9.13 25.52
CA ASN A 62 -10.59 -8.25 25.03
C ASN A 62 -11.54 -8.93 24.03
N GLY A 63 -11.43 -10.26 23.84
CA GLY A 63 -12.24 -11.05 22.91
C GLY A 63 -11.83 -10.97 21.44
N ARG A 64 -10.75 -10.24 21.12
CA ARG A 64 -10.18 -10.18 19.77
C ARG A 64 -9.13 -11.27 19.59
N THR A 65 -8.95 -11.75 18.37
CA THR A 65 -7.83 -12.61 17.99
C THR A 65 -6.91 -11.78 17.11
N ILE A 66 -5.63 -11.77 17.43
CA ILE A 66 -4.59 -11.20 16.58
C ILE A 66 -3.79 -12.32 15.92
N ARG A 67 -3.09 -11.98 14.84
CA ARG A 67 -2.10 -12.85 14.20
C ARG A 67 -0.72 -12.27 14.40
N TRP A 68 0.16 -13.07 14.99
CA TRP A 68 1.60 -12.78 15.03
C TRP A 68 2.25 -13.33 13.78
N CYS A 69 2.50 -12.48 12.81
CA CYS A 69 2.94 -12.86 11.47
C CYS A 69 4.45 -12.76 11.31
N GLN A 70 5.01 -13.69 10.55
CA GLN A 70 6.37 -13.61 10.03
C GLN A 70 6.28 -13.25 8.55
N VAL A 71 6.75 -12.06 8.17
CA VAL A 71 6.60 -11.51 6.83
C VAL A 71 7.97 -11.20 6.23
N ARG A 72 8.28 -11.81 5.09
CA ARG A 72 9.51 -11.59 4.33
C ARG A 72 9.31 -10.46 3.33
N VAL A 73 10.10 -9.40 3.43
CA VAL A 73 10.00 -8.20 2.58
C VAL A 73 11.07 -8.09 1.50
N ALA A 74 12.04 -9.01 1.50
CA ALA A 74 13.03 -9.13 0.44
C ALA A 74 13.46 -10.60 0.32
N GLU A 75 13.89 -11.00 -0.89
CA GLU A 75 14.37 -12.35 -1.13
C GLU A 75 15.62 -12.63 -0.27
N GLY A 76 15.64 -13.78 0.42
CA GLY A 76 16.74 -14.18 1.31
C GLY A 76 16.84 -13.40 2.62
N ALA A 77 15.95 -12.43 2.87
CA ALA A 77 15.94 -11.71 4.15
C ALA A 77 15.25 -12.50 5.25
N GLU A 78 15.67 -12.25 6.50
CA GLU A 78 14.95 -12.76 7.68
C GLU A 78 13.54 -12.17 7.73
N PRO A 79 12.52 -12.98 8.03
CA PRO A 79 11.16 -12.48 8.19
C PRO A 79 11.04 -11.48 9.33
N ARG A 80 10.19 -10.47 9.15
CA ARG A 80 9.83 -9.49 10.18
C ARG A 80 8.63 -9.95 10.95
N GLY A 81 8.66 -9.80 12.27
CA GLY A 81 7.50 -10.02 13.11
C GLY A 81 6.54 -8.85 13.02
N ILE A 82 5.30 -9.08 12.61
CA ILE A 82 4.27 -8.06 12.46
C ILE A 82 2.97 -8.53 13.11
N VAL A 83 2.41 -7.72 13.99
CA VAL A 83 1.09 -7.97 14.59
C VAL A 83 0.01 -7.48 13.64
N CYS A 84 -0.95 -8.34 13.31
CA CYS A 84 -2.08 -8.00 12.45
C CYS A 84 -3.40 -8.44 13.08
N GLY A 85 -4.41 -7.57 13.05
CA GLY A 85 -5.76 -7.87 13.49
C GLY A 85 -6.68 -8.42 12.40
N ALA A 86 -6.23 -8.40 11.14
CA ALA A 86 -6.99 -8.92 10.01
C ALA A 86 -6.82 -10.44 9.87
N ALA A 87 -7.82 -11.11 9.31
CA ALA A 87 -7.84 -12.56 9.10
C ALA A 87 -8.06 -12.96 7.64
N ASN A 88 -7.98 -12.00 6.71
CA ASN A 88 -8.29 -12.16 5.28
C ASN A 88 -7.06 -12.50 4.41
N PHE A 89 -6.03 -13.10 5.00
CA PHE A 89 -4.83 -13.55 4.30
C PHE A 89 -4.39 -14.93 4.80
N SER A 90 -3.58 -15.61 4.02
CA SER A 90 -3.04 -16.94 4.26
C SER A 90 -1.52 -16.96 4.12
N VAL A 91 -0.89 -18.03 4.59
CA VAL A 91 0.54 -18.29 4.35
C VAL A 91 0.79 -18.40 2.83
N GLY A 92 1.83 -17.73 2.35
CA GLY A 92 2.19 -17.61 0.94
C GLY A 92 1.60 -16.40 0.24
N ASP A 93 0.63 -15.70 0.84
CA ASP A 93 0.06 -14.49 0.24
C ASP A 93 1.08 -13.34 0.22
N ARG A 94 0.98 -12.53 -0.82
CA ARG A 94 1.73 -11.27 -0.95
C ARG A 94 0.85 -10.13 -0.50
N VAL A 95 1.36 -9.36 0.45
CA VAL A 95 0.65 -8.28 1.12
C VAL A 95 1.45 -6.99 1.10
N PRO A 96 0.80 -5.82 1.09
CA PRO A 96 1.52 -4.56 1.25
C PRO A 96 1.96 -4.40 2.70
N VAL A 97 3.24 -4.06 2.88
CA VAL A 97 3.88 -3.89 4.19
C VAL A 97 4.49 -2.50 4.28
N ALA A 98 4.02 -1.71 5.22
CA ALA A 98 4.64 -0.45 5.59
C ALA A 98 5.77 -0.72 6.58
N LEU A 99 7.00 -0.43 6.19
CA LEU A 99 8.17 -0.56 7.03
C LEU A 99 8.25 0.57 8.06
N PRO A 100 8.96 0.40 9.19
CA PRO A 100 9.25 1.53 10.09
C PRO A 100 9.89 2.69 9.33
N GLY A 101 9.35 3.91 9.52
CA GLY A 101 9.70 5.11 8.76
C GLY A 101 8.83 5.37 7.53
N SER A 102 7.97 4.44 7.14
CA SER A 102 7.00 4.65 6.07
C SER A 102 6.00 5.75 6.43
N VAL A 103 5.55 6.47 5.42
CA VAL A 103 4.48 7.46 5.54
C VAL A 103 3.27 6.96 4.76
N LEU A 104 2.13 6.93 5.42
CA LEU A 104 0.83 6.59 4.84
C LEU A 104 0.00 7.84 4.55
N PRO A 105 -1.11 7.75 3.78
CA PRO A 105 -1.98 8.88 3.51
C PRO A 105 -2.38 9.61 4.80
N GLY A 106 -2.43 10.95 4.75
CA GLY A 106 -2.69 11.77 5.93
C GLY A 106 -1.45 12.04 6.80
N GLY A 107 -0.25 11.62 6.36
CA GLY A 107 1.01 11.86 7.07
C GLY A 107 1.24 10.90 8.25
N PHE A 108 0.55 9.78 8.30
CA PHE A 108 0.71 8.79 9.35
C PHE A 108 2.05 8.04 9.19
N VAL A 109 2.96 8.22 10.16
CA VAL A 109 4.29 7.60 10.15
C VAL A 109 4.27 6.28 10.90
N ILE A 110 4.73 5.22 10.23
CA ILE A 110 4.86 3.88 10.83
C ILE A 110 6.14 3.81 11.65
N SER A 111 6.04 3.22 12.82
CA SER A 111 7.19 2.92 13.69
C SER A 111 7.07 1.50 14.26
N ALA A 112 8.21 0.90 14.60
CA ALA A 112 8.19 -0.33 15.37
C ALA A 112 7.50 -0.08 16.73
N ARG A 113 6.51 -0.90 17.07
CA ARG A 113 5.65 -0.68 18.24
C ARG A 113 5.42 -1.98 18.99
N LYS A 114 5.51 -1.90 20.32
CA LYS A 114 5.10 -3.01 21.18
C LYS A 114 3.58 -3.07 21.25
N THR A 115 3.01 -4.19 20.81
CA THR A 115 1.57 -4.40 20.70
C THR A 115 1.27 -5.86 21.07
N TYR A 116 0.35 -6.12 21.98
CA TYR A 116 -0.04 -7.46 22.42
C TYR A 116 1.15 -8.34 22.83
N GLY A 117 2.16 -7.77 23.48
CA GLY A 117 3.33 -8.52 23.97
C GLY A 117 4.46 -8.70 22.92
N HIS A 118 4.21 -8.41 21.65
CA HIS A 118 5.20 -8.48 20.57
C HIS A 118 5.69 -7.10 20.15
N VAL A 119 6.90 -7.03 19.59
CA VAL A 119 7.37 -5.83 18.89
C VAL A 119 7.03 -5.99 17.41
N SER A 120 6.00 -5.27 16.95
CA SER A 120 5.61 -5.24 15.54
C SER A 120 6.60 -4.37 14.77
N ASP A 121 7.37 -4.98 13.86
CA ASP A 121 8.40 -4.32 13.05
C ASP A 121 7.86 -3.93 11.66
N GLY A 122 6.77 -3.15 11.67
CA GLY A 122 6.04 -2.71 10.49
C GLY A 122 4.53 -2.91 10.64
N MET A 123 3.81 -2.66 9.55
CA MET A 123 2.36 -2.83 9.48
C MET A 123 1.97 -3.46 8.14
N MET A 124 1.13 -4.49 8.17
CA MET A 124 0.44 -4.98 6.97
C MET A 124 -0.73 -4.04 6.69
N CYS A 125 -0.78 -3.46 5.49
CA CYS A 125 -1.75 -2.44 5.14
C CYS A 125 -2.96 -3.01 4.42
N ALA A 126 -4.13 -2.49 4.73
CA ALA A 126 -5.35 -2.70 3.95
C ALA A 126 -5.42 -1.68 2.79
N VAL A 127 -6.32 -1.92 1.84
CA VAL A 127 -6.48 -1.06 0.65
C VAL A 127 -6.89 0.36 1.04
N ASP A 128 -7.79 0.48 2.00
CA ASP A 128 -8.30 1.76 2.52
C ASP A 128 -7.25 2.57 3.31
N GLU A 129 -6.18 1.92 3.78
CA GLU A 129 -5.06 2.59 4.45
C GLU A 129 -4.02 3.15 3.46
N LEU A 130 -4.08 2.73 2.21
CA LEU A 130 -3.16 3.16 1.14
C LEU A 130 -3.77 4.23 0.21
N GLY A 131 -5.08 4.51 0.31
CA GLY A 131 -5.80 5.55 -0.44
C GLY A 131 -6.51 5.03 -1.68
#